data_5eacb4957f0373dc67b46dace71ee76f
#
_entry.id   5eacb4957f0373dc67b46dace71ee76f
#
_cell.length_a   1.000
_cell.length_b   1.000
_cell.length_c   1.000
_cell.angle_alpha   90.00
_cell.angle_beta   90.00
_cell.angle_gamma   90.00
#
_symmetry.space_group_name_H-M   'P 1'
#
loop_
_entity.id
_entity.type
_entity.pdbx_description
1 polymer ?
#
loop_
_entity_poly.entity_id
_entity_poly.type
_entity_poly.pdbx_seq_one_letter_code
_entity_poly.pdbx_strand_id
1 'polypeptide(L)'
;MNLLRKKSVESMVAQATPLKRTLKTFDLTMLGIGAIIGTGIFVLTGKGALTAGPALCVSFLLAAVCCGFAGLCYAEFASMVPVSGSAYSYAYVAFGEIIAFMIGWDLILEYALQAATVSAGWSGYFNKLLEGFGIHLPVELTAAYGTTPGVTTYFNLPGFIVVLLITWVLSIGINQTKRTNDIMVMIKLAIIVLFIVCTVWYVNPANWKPFSPYGWYTFQPGSTKPMGIIPAASIVFFSFIGFDAVSSSAEETVEPNKTLPRGILYSLIISTVLYVIMTLIMTGIVKYPEFAKFVDAPVAGVILATGLNWLAFVVNLGALIGMTTVMLVQLYGQSRICYAMSRDGLFPKFFGEVNKKYHTPFKGTWFFGILTAIAGGFININILFELVNIGTLSAFIIVSAGVLWMRTTQPDAHRGFRAPGVPVTPILAIVFCCVLIAGLNWETWVRFVVWFALGLIVYFAYGRKHSKLGAAEGSASAAQSGIAGGDQASDNADAPDSLVSFES
;
A
#
# COMPACT_ATOMS: atom_id res chain seq x y z
N MET A 1 -24.56 -5.24 22.06
CA MET A 1 -23.48 -5.94 21.31
C MET A 1 -22.48 -4.91 20.82
N ASN A 2 -21.24 -4.95 21.29
CA ASN A 2 -20.26 -3.89 21.01
C ASN A 2 -19.58 -4.12 19.65
N LEU A 3 -19.83 -3.28 18.65
CA LEU A 3 -19.19 -3.31 17.33
C LEU A 3 -17.76 -2.74 17.34
N LEU A 4 -17.42 -1.99 18.39
CA LEU A 4 -16.14 -1.32 18.58
C LEU A 4 -15.24 -2.06 19.58
N ARG A 5 -15.28 -3.40 19.58
CA ARG A 5 -14.41 -4.23 20.40
C ARG A 5 -12.97 -3.98 20.04
N LYS A 6 -12.12 -3.73 21.03
CA LYS A 6 -10.70 -3.42 20.85
C LYS A 6 -9.84 -4.59 21.29
N LYS A 7 -8.74 -4.81 20.59
CA LYS A 7 -7.65 -5.63 21.09
C LYS A 7 -6.69 -4.77 21.89
N SER A 8 -6.20 -5.29 23.02
CA SER A 8 -5.11 -4.60 23.73
C SER A 8 -3.79 -4.79 22.99
N VAL A 9 -2.88 -3.81 23.14
CA VAL A 9 -1.53 -3.89 22.55
C VAL A 9 -0.80 -5.15 23.05
N GLU A 10 -0.92 -5.45 24.35
CA GLU A 10 -0.29 -6.61 24.98
C GLU A 10 -0.80 -7.93 24.38
N SER A 11 -2.13 -8.04 24.16
CA SER A 11 -2.73 -9.23 23.57
C SER A 11 -2.28 -9.46 22.13
N MET A 12 -2.09 -8.39 21.34
CA MET A 12 -1.61 -8.47 19.97
C MET A 12 -0.12 -8.88 19.93
N VAL A 13 0.70 -8.28 20.77
CA VAL A 13 2.13 -8.63 20.86
C VAL A 13 2.33 -10.06 21.37
N ALA A 14 1.51 -10.53 22.32
CA ALA A 14 1.55 -11.91 22.81
C ALA A 14 1.12 -12.95 21.75
N GLN A 15 0.23 -12.57 20.81
CA GLN A 15 -0.20 -13.43 19.71
C GLN A 15 0.74 -13.39 18.50
N ALA A 16 1.71 -12.46 18.48
CA ALA A 16 2.71 -12.37 17.42
C ALA A 16 3.55 -13.65 17.38
N THR A 17 3.73 -14.19 16.19
CA THR A 17 4.59 -15.36 15.99
C THR A 17 6.05 -14.92 16.17
N PRO A 18 6.86 -15.58 17.03
CA PRO A 18 8.25 -15.19 17.21
C PRO A 18 9.05 -15.54 15.95
N LEU A 19 9.09 -14.61 14.99
CA LEU A 19 9.97 -14.73 13.83
C LEU A 19 11.40 -14.35 14.20
N LYS A 20 12.38 -14.88 13.45
CA LYS A 20 13.79 -14.55 13.68
C LYS A 20 14.04 -13.09 13.32
N ARG A 21 14.31 -12.25 14.32
CA ARG A 21 14.62 -10.82 14.15
C ARG A 21 15.99 -10.63 13.51
N THR A 22 16.02 -10.20 12.27
CA THR A 22 17.24 -10.01 11.47
C THR A 22 17.31 -8.69 10.76
N LEU A 23 16.18 -7.98 10.59
CA LEU A 23 16.10 -6.75 9.82
C LEU A 23 16.57 -5.55 10.64
N LYS A 24 17.55 -4.82 10.09
CA LYS A 24 18.09 -3.56 10.64
C LYS A 24 17.55 -2.37 9.84
N THR A 25 17.88 -1.15 10.27
CA THR A 25 17.44 0.10 9.61
C THR A 25 17.77 0.12 8.12
N PHE A 26 18.96 -0.31 7.71
CA PHE A 26 19.34 -0.38 6.28
C PHE A 26 18.41 -1.30 5.49
N ASP A 27 18.14 -2.49 6.01
CA ASP A 27 17.28 -3.48 5.35
C ASP A 27 15.86 -2.98 5.19
N LEU A 28 15.33 -2.32 6.24
CA LEU A 28 13.99 -1.70 6.22
C LEU A 28 13.92 -0.51 5.25
N THR A 29 14.99 0.28 5.16
CA THR A 29 15.10 1.36 4.18
C THR A 29 15.11 0.79 2.76
N MET A 30 15.88 -0.28 2.51
CA MET A 30 15.88 -0.97 1.21
C MET A 30 14.51 -1.58 0.90
N LEU A 31 13.86 -2.19 1.88
CA LEU A 31 12.51 -2.73 1.72
C LEU A 31 11.51 -1.62 1.32
N GLY A 32 11.56 -0.47 2.03
CA GLY A 32 10.71 0.69 1.71
C GLY A 32 10.99 1.26 0.32
N ILE A 33 12.26 1.49 -0.04
CA ILE A 33 12.62 1.93 -1.39
C ILE A 33 12.18 0.90 -2.44
N GLY A 34 12.32 -0.39 -2.11
CA GLY A 34 11.88 -1.49 -2.96
C GLY A 34 10.40 -1.45 -3.29
N ALA A 35 9.58 -1.14 -2.29
CA ALA A 35 8.14 -1.03 -2.42
C ALA A 35 7.68 0.29 -3.08
N ILE A 36 8.35 1.41 -2.77
CA ILE A 36 8.02 2.75 -3.27
C ILE A 36 8.40 2.93 -4.74
N ILE A 37 9.66 2.65 -5.10
CA ILE A 37 10.18 2.93 -6.45
C ILE A 37 9.73 1.85 -7.44
N GLY A 38 8.76 2.18 -8.28
CA GLY A 38 8.16 1.32 -9.29
C GLY A 38 7.49 2.10 -10.41
N THR A 39 6.30 1.69 -10.80
CA THR A 39 5.49 2.31 -11.86
C THR A 39 5.28 3.82 -11.64
N GLY A 40 5.26 4.26 -10.41
CA GLY A 40 5.09 5.68 -10.07
C GLY A 40 6.09 6.58 -10.78
N ILE A 41 7.39 6.31 -10.66
CA ILE A 41 8.42 7.12 -11.30
C ILE A 41 8.64 6.75 -12.78
N PHE A 42 8.50 5.47 -13.13
CA PHE A 42 8.77 5.02 -14.48
C PHE A 42 7.61 5.30 -15.46
N VAL A 43 6.35 5.34 -15.00
CA VAL A 43 5.17 5.48 -15.87
C VAL A 43 4.35 6.74 -15.56
N LEU A 44 3.99 6.98 -14.27
CA LEU A 44 3.07 8.07 -13.94
C LEU A 44 3.69 9.47 -14.10
N THR A 45 5.02 9.58 -14.19
CA THR A 45 5.70 10.83 -14.55
C THR A 45 5.27 11.39 -15.89
N GLY A 46 4.97 10.54 -16.89
CA GLY A 46 4.45 10.99 -18.20
C GLY A 46 3.11 11.68 -18.06
N LYS A 47 2.17 11.08 -17.35
CA LYS A 47 0.86 11.68 -17.07
C LYS A 47 0.95 12.90 -16.19
N GLY A 48 1.77 12.84 -15.14
CA GLY A 48 2.02 13.97 -14.26
C GLY A 48 2.56 15.17 -15.04
N ALA A 49 3.50 14.95 -15.98
CA ALA A 49 4.04 15.99 -16.84
C ALA A 49 2.98 16.62 -17.77
N LEU A 50 2.10 15.81 -18.33
CA LEU A 50 0.96 16.30 -19.11
C LEU A 50 -0.02 17.11 -18.26
N THR A 51 -0.19 16.77 -16.98
CA THR A 51 -1.17 17.40 -16.07
C THR A 51 -0.65 18.69 -15.43
N ALA A 52 0.64 18.77 -15.03
CA ALA A 52 1.22 19.91 -14.33
C ALA A 52 2.31 20.65 -15.11
N GLY A 53 2.78 20.10 -16.23
CA GLY A 53 3.96 20.61 -16.92
C GLY A 53 5.24 20.41 -16.10
N PRO A 54 6.24 21.30 -16.27
CA PRO A 54 7.47 21.27 -15.47
C PRO A 54 7.26 21.36 -13.96
N ALA A 55 6.16 21.97 -13.50
CA ALA A 55 5.79 22.04 -12.09
C ALA A 55 5.45 20.66 -11.46
N LEU A 56 5.55 19.57 -12.23
CA LEU A 56 5.43 18.21 -11.73
C LEU A 56 6.36 17.93 -10.53
N CYS A 57 7.55 18.51 -10.51
CA CYS A 57 8.46 18.39 -9.35
C CYS A 57 7.83 18.93 -8.05
N VAL A 58 7.02 20.01 -8.15
CA VAL A 58 6.26 20.57 -7.01
C VAL A 58 5.14 19.60 -6.61
N SER A 59 4.50 18.95 -7.58
CA SER A 59 3.49 17.91 -7.31
C SER A 59 4.08 16.72 -6.54
N PHE A 60 5.28 16.27 -6.88
CA PHE A 60 6.01 15.25 -6.12
C PHE A 60 6.36 15.73 -4.72
N LEU A 61 6.80 16.98 -4.54
CA LEU A 61 7.06 17.54 -3.20
C LEU A 61 5.77 17.60 -2.36
N LEU A 62 4.64 18.00 -2.95
CA LEU A 62 3.36 18.04 -2.26
C LEU A 62 2.91 16.64 -1.80
N ALA A 63 3.02 15.64 -2.67
CA ALA A 63 2.74 14.25 -2.33
C ALA A 63 3.71 13.71 -1.27
N ALA A 64 5.00 14.06 -1.35
CA ALA A 64 6.00 13.69 -0.36
C ALA A 64 5.72 14.30 1.03
N VAL A 65 5.27 15.55 1.10
CA VAL A 65 4.89 16.22 2.35
C VAL A 65 3.69 15.50 2.98
N CYS A 66 2.67 15.16 2.18
CA CYS A 66 1.54 14.36 2.62
C CYS A 66 2.01 13.02 3.22
N CYS A 67 2.81 12.26 2.47
CA CYS A 67 3.37 10.98 2.91
C CYS A 67 4.31 11.12 4.11
N GLY A 68 5.04 12.24 4.22
CA GLY A 68 5.91 12.52 5.35
C GLY A 68 5.14 12.66 6.66
N PHE A 69 4.05 13.43 6.67
CA PHE A 69 3.19 13.55 7.85
C PHE A 69 2.47 12.24 8.18
N ALA A 70 1.94 11.54 7.19
CA ALA A 70 1.35 10.22 7.39
C ALA A 70 2.39 9.19 7.87
N GLY A 71 3.59 9.19 7.29
CA GLY A 71 4.69 8.32 7.66
C GLY A 71 5.16 8.50 9.09
N LEU A 72 5.14 9.73 9.63
CA LEU A 72 5.40 9.99 11.05
C LEU A 72 4.33 9.34 11.95
N CYS A 73 3.05 9.39 11.55
CA CYS A 73 1.96 8.73 12.27
C CYS A 73 2.09 7.20 12.21
N TYR A 74 2.42 6.64 11.05
CA TYR A 74 2.71 5.22 10.88
C TYR A 74 3.90 4.77 11.72
N ALA A 75 4.98 5.57 11.76
CA ALA A 75 6.16 5.31 12.56
C ALA A 75 5.85 5.23 14.06
N GLU A 76 4.95 6.11 14.57
CA GLU A 76 4.51 6.05 15.96
C GLU A 76 3.74 4.76 16.24
N PHE A 77 2.74 4.41 15.41
CA PHE A 77 1.99 3.16 15.56
C PHE A 77 2.88 1.92 15.43
N ALA A 78 3.77 1.88 14.43
CA ALA A 78 4.70 0.76 14.25
C ALA A 78 5.61 0.55 15.46
N SER A 79 5.98 1.63 16.15
CA SER A 79 6.77 1.55 17.38
C SER A 79 5.95 1.12 18.61
N MET A 80 4.64 1.38 18.62
CA MET A 80 3.74 1.06 19.71
C MET A 80 3.14 -0.36 19.58
N VAL A 81 2.80 -0.75 18.35
CA VAL A 81 2.15 -2.03 18.01
C VAL A 81 3.01 -2.76 16.98
N PRO A 82 4.16 -3.34 17.39
CA PRO A 82 5.12 -3.96 16.48
C PRO A 82 4.67 -5.38 16.06
N VAL A 83 3.54 -5.46 15.37
CA VAL A 83 2.97 -6.71 14.83
C VAL A 83 2.75 -6.60 13.33
N SER A 84 2.81 -7.71 12.62
CA SER A 84 2.50 -7.78 11.19
C SER A 84 0.99 -7.59 10.98
N GLY A 85 0.61 -6.63 10.16
CA GLY A 85 -0.81 -6.31 9.89
C GLY A 85 -1.02 -4.85 9.52
N SER A 86 0.04 -4.02 9.62
CA SER A 86 0.02 -2.61 9.21
C SER A 86 -1.22 -1.87 9.78
N ALA A 87 -1.85 -1.01 8.98
CA ALA A 87 -3.00 -0.20 9.37
C ALA A 87 -4.20 -1.01 9.91
N TYR A 88 -4.40 -2.26 9.47
CA TYR A 88 -5.43 -3.16 10.04
C TYR A 88 -5.25 -3.35 11.54
N SER A 89 -4.03 -3.68 11.98
CA SER A 89 -3.71 -3.90 13.40
C SER A 89 -3.83 -2.60 14.20
N TYR A 90 -3.40 -1.47 13.63
CA TYR A 90 -3.48 -0.16 14.27
C TYR A 90 -4.93 0.29 14.48
N ALA A 91 -5.78 0.09 13.46
CA ALA A 91 -7.21 0.38 13.57
C ALA A 91 -7.91 -0.51 14.60
N TYR A 92 -7.48 -1.76 14.76
CA TYR A 92 -8.06 -2.68 15.75
C TYR A 92 -7.81 -2.21 17.19
N VAL A 93 -6.61 -1.71 17.47
CA VAL A 93 -6.25 -1.16 18.79
C VAL A 93 -6.93 0.19 19.03
N ALA A 94 -6.92 1.08 18.04
CA ALA A 94 -7.42 2.44 18.20
C ALA A 94 -8.95 2.52 18.24
N PHE A 95 -9.60 1.94 17.25
CA PHE A 95 -11.03 2.15 16.98
C PHE A 95 -11.90 0.90 17.17
N GLY A 96 -11.31 -0.29 17.06
CA GLY A 96 -12.01 -1.56 17.25
C GLY A 96 -12.34 -2.30 15.95
N GLU A 97 -13.09 -3.41 16.10
CA GLU A 97 -13.23 -4.48 15.13
C GLU A 97 -13.80 -4.05 13.77
N ILE A 98 -14.90 -3.28 13.76
CA ILE A 98 -15.53 -2.89 12.50
C ILE A 98 -14.62 -1.97 11.65
N ILE A 99 -13.95 -1.01 12.31
CA ILE A 99 -13.03 -0.09 11.61
C ILE A 99 -11.80 -0.87 11.13
N ALA A 100 -11.27 -1.78 11.96
CA ALA A 100 -10.18 -2.66 11.55
C ALA A 100 -10.58 -3.52 10.34
N PHE A 101 -11.78 -4.12 10.36
CA PHE A 101 -12.27 -4.89 9.21
C PHE A 101 -12.32 -4.06 7.94
N MET A 102 -12.86 -2.83 8.02
CA MET A 102 -12.97 -1.93 6.87
C MET A 102 -11.60 -1.55 6.30
N ILE A 103 -10.61 -1.28 7.18
CA ILE A 103 -9.23 -1.04 6.75
C ILE A 103 -8.60 -2.30 6.15
N GLY A 104 -8.79 -3.47 6.75
CA GLY A 104 -8.29 -4.73 6.19
C GLY A 104 -8.90 -5.04 4.82
N TRP A 105 -10.20 -4.76 4.64
CA TRP A 105 -10.92 -4.88 3.37
C TRP A 105 -10.37 -3.93 2.31
N ASP A 106 -10.06 -2.69 2.69
CA ASP A 106 -9.44 -1.69 1.84
C ASP A 106 -8.02 -2.09 1.44
N LEU A 107 -7.19 -2.52 2.39
CA LEU A 107 -5.82 -2.99 2.12
C LEU A 107 -5.76 -4.20 1.18
N ILE A 108 -6.73 -5.12 1.24
CA ILE A 108 -6.82 -6.24 0.29
C ILE A 108 -6.99 -5.71 -1.13
N LEU A 109 -7.86 -4.72 -1.34
CA LEU A 109 -8.06 -4.08 -2.63
C LEU A 109 -6.81 -3.29 -3.04
N GLU A 110 -6.29 -2.47 -2.15
CA GLU A 110 -5.13 -1.62 -2.37
C GLU A 110 -3.96 -2.44 -2.91
N TYR A 111 -3.56 -3.49 -2.22
CA TYR A 111 -2.43 -4.33 -2.63
C TYR A 111 -2.68 -5.07 -3.95
N ALA A 112 -3.92 -5.56 -4.18
CA ALA A 112 -4.29 -6.17 -5.45
C ALA A 112 -4.19 -5.19 -6.61
N LEU A 113 -4.85 -4.03 -6.47
CA LEU A 113 -4.89 -3.04 -7.53
C LEU A 113 -3.53 -2.36 -7.74
N GLN A 114 -2.71 -2.22 -6.69
CA GLN A 114 -1.35 -1.73 -6.83
C GLN A 114 -0.51 -2.69 -7.68
N ALA A 115 -0.55 -4.00 -7.40
CA ALA A 115 0.13 -5.00 -8.22
C ALA A 115 -0.40 -5.01 -9.67
N ALA A 116 -1.71 -4.86 -9.86
CA ALA A 116 -2.33 -4.74 -11.19
C ALA A 116 -1.88 -3.47 -11.93
N THR A 117 -1.82 -2.33 -11.25
CA THR A 117 -1.31 -1.06 -11.81
C THR A 117 0.15 -1.20 -12.25
N VAL A 118 0.97 -1.82 -11.39
CA VAL A 118 2.39 -2.05 -11.67
C VAL A 118 2.56 -3.01 -12.85
N SER A 119 1.72 -4.04 -12.97
CA SER A 119 1.77 -4.98 -14.11
C SER A 119 1.41 -4.31 -15.44
N ALA A 120 0.48 -3.35 -15.43
CA ALA A 120 0.13 -2.58 -16.61
C ALA A 120 1.30 -1.68 -17.06
N GLY A 121 1.99 -1.02 -16.11
CA GLY A 121 3.21 -0.27 -16.41
C GLY A 121 4.36 -1.16 -16.87
N TRP A 122 4.54 -2.31 -16.25
CA TRP A 122 5.53 -3.32 -16.61
C TRP A 122 5.34 -3.78 -18.07
N SER A 123 4.09 -4.00 -18.48
CA SER A 123 3.74 -4.37 -19.85
C SER A 123 4.20 -3.34 -20.88
N GLY A 124 4.02 -2.04 -20.60
CA GLY A 124 4.49 -0.98 -21.50
C GLY A 124 6.01 -1.04 -21.74
N TYR A 125 6.79 -1.20 -20.67
CA TYR A 125 8.25 -1.37 -20.78
C TYR A 125 8.65 -2.69 -21.43
N PHE A 126 7.93 -3.77 -21.18
CA PHE A 126 8.16 -5.08 -21.81
C PHE A 126 7.91 -5.04 -23.32
N ASN A 127 6.83 -4.39 -23.75
CA ASN A 127 6.54 -4.19 -25.16
C ASN A 127 7.66 -3.38 -25.85
N LYS A 128 8.14 -2.30 -25.21
CA LYS A 128 9.28 -1.52 -25.74
C LYS A 128 10.57 -2.34 -25.82
N LEU A 129 10.80 -3.24 -24.87
CA LEU A 129 11.95 -4.14 -24.92
C LEU A 129 11.84 -5.11 -26.09
N LEU A 130 10.66 -5.72 -26.33
CA LEU A 130 10.40 -6.62 -27.45
C LEU A 130 10.54 -5.92 -28.80
N GLU A 131 10.01 -4.70 -28.95
CA GLU A 131 10.18 -3.86 -30.12
C GLU A 131 11.66 -3.64 -30.47
N GLY A 132 12.53 -3.47 -29.45
CA GLY A 132 13.98 -3.35 -29.62
C GLY A 132 14.64 -4.61 -30.21
N PHE A 133 14.02 -5.78 -30.08
CA PHE A 133 14.41 -7.04 -30.70
C PHE A 133 13.67 -7.34 -32.00
N GLY A 134 12.86 -6.40 -32.52
CA GLY A 134 12.04 -6.59 -33.71
C GLY A 134 10.81 -7.49 -33.51
N ILE A 135 10.45 -7.77 -32.26
CA ILE A 135 9.27 -8.57 -31.93
C ILE A 135 8.11 -7.63 -31.62
N HIS A 136 7.04 -7.72 -32.39
CA HIS A 136 5.83 -6.89 -32.20
C HIS A 136 4.67 -7.79 -31.77
N LEU A 137 4.12 -7.52 -30.59
CA LEU A 137 2.88 -8.16 -30.14
C LEU A 137 1.68 -7.57 -30.89
N PRO A 138 0.60 -8.35 -31.14
CA PRO A 138 -0.64 -7.79 -31.63
C PRO A 138 -1.09 -6.64 -30.72
N VAL A 139 -1.42 -5.50 -31.32
CA VAL A 139 -1.74 -4.25 -30.59
C VAL A 139 -2.92 -4.45 -29.64
N GLU A 140 -3.87 -5.29 -30.04
CA GLU A 140 -5.05 -5.65 -29.24
C GLU A 140 -4.73 -6.26 -27.87
N LEU A 141 -3.53 -6.88 -27.74
CA LEU A 141 -3.07 -7.60 -26.55
C LEU A 141 -2.04 -6.84 -25.71
N THR A 142 -1.70 -5.61 -26.08
CA THR A 142 -0.62 -4.84 -25.42
C THR A 142 -1.09 -4.05 -24.21
N ALA A 143 -2.37 -3.70 -24.12
CA ALA A 143 -2.93 -2.89 -23.03
C ALA A 143 -4.43 -3.18 -22.84
N ALA A 144 -4.96 -2.79 -21.69
CA ALA A 144 -6.39 -2.83 -21.42
C ALA A 144 -7.17 -1.81 -22.28
N TYR A 145 -8.47 -2.05 -22.47
CA TYR A 145 -9.34 -1.19 -23.27
C TYR A 145 -9.28 0.28 -22.83
N GLY A 146 -9.17 1.18 -23.80
CA GLY A 146 -9.17 2.61 -23.58
C GLY A 146 -7.92 3.17 -22.86
N THR A 147 -6.83 2.40 -22.79
CA THR A 147 -5.56 2.88 -22.18
C THR A 147 -4.83 3.85 -23.09
N THR A 148 -4.72 3.57 -24.39
CA THR A 148 -3.98 4.38 -25.37
C THR A 148 -4.95 5.10 -26.28
N PRO A 149 -4.96 6.44 -26.35
CA PRO A 149 -5.84 7.21 -27.24
C PRO A 149 -5.57 6.87 -28.72
N GLY A 150 -6.65 6.64 -29.47
CA GLY A 150 -6.57 6.39 -30.93
C GLY A 150 -6.12 4.97 -31.31
N VAL A 151 -5.89 4.09 -30.34
CA VAL A 151 -5.51 2.69 -30.56
C VAL A 151 -6.53 1.78 -29.88
N THR A 152 -7.07 0.80 -30.62
CA THR A 152 -8.00 -0.15 -30.05
C THR A 152 -7.25 -1.31 -29.42
N THR A 153 -7.18 -1.32 -28.08
CA THR A 153 -6.62 -2.41 -27.28
C THR A 153 -7.76 -3.07 -26.51
N TYR A 154 -7.66 -4.36 -26.19
CA TYR A 154 -8.70 -5.10 -25.47
C TYR A 154 -8.20 -5.75 -24.19
N PHE A 155 -6.95 -6.24 -24.20
CA PHE A 155 -6.43 -7.05 -23.12
C PHE A 155 -4.92 -6.87 -22.95
N ASN A 156 -4.47 -6.69 -21.73
CA ASN A 156 -3.04 -6.59 -21.40
C ASN A 156 -2.47 -7.97 -21.09
N LEU A 157 -2.11 -8.71 -22.12
CA LEU A 157 -1.59 -10.09 -22.00
C LEU A 157 -0.27 -10.16 -21.21
N PRO A 158 0.78 -9.32 -21.48
CA PRO A 158 2.01 -9.38 -20.71
C PRO A 158 1.80 -9.08 -19.24
N GLY A 159 0.97 -8.08 -18.91
CA GLY A 159 0.61 -7.73 -17.53
C GLY A 159 -0.12 -8.86 -16.80
N PHE A 160 -1.05 -9.54 -17.49
CA PHE A 160 -1.76 -10.69 -16.96
C PHE A 160 -0.80 -11.87 -16.65
N ILE A 161 0.07 -12.22 -17.60
CA ILE A 161 1.00 -13.34 -17.46
C ILE A 161 2.01 -13.08 -16.34
N VAL A 162 2.59 -11.89 -16.24
CA VAL A 162 3.60 -11.59 -15.20
C VAL A 162 3.01 -11.70 -13.80
N VAL A 163 1.76 -11.26 -13.57
CA VAL A 163 1.09 -11.41 -12.27
C VAL A 163 0.88 -12.88 -11.94
N LEU A 164 0.46 -13.71 -12.90
CA LEU A 164 0.31 -15.16 -12.67
C LEU A 164 1.65 -15.84 -12.37
N LEU A 165 2.73 -15.47 -13.06
CA LEU A 165 4.07 -15.99 -12.79
C LEU A 165 4.53 -15.63 -11.37
N ILE A 166 4.33 -14.39 -10.94
CA ILE A 166 4.67 -13.94 -9.59
C ILE A 166 3.80 -14.66 -8.55
N THR A 167 2.52 -14.82 -8.82
CA THR A 167 1.59 -15.57 -7.95
C THR A 167 2.06 -17.01 -7.78
N TRP A 168 2.47 -17.66 -8.85
CA TRP A 168 3.03 -19.01 -8.82
C TRP A 168 4.29 -19.07 -7.95
N VAL A 169 5.24 -18.16 -8.18
CA VAL A 169 6.49 -18.06 -7.39
C VAL A 169 6.19 -17.89 -5.90
N LEU A 170 5.26 -17.00 -5.54
CA LEU A 170 4.86 -16.76 -4.15
C LEU A 170 4.16 -17.98 -3.54
N SER A 171 3.35 -18.70 -4.33
CA SER A 171 2.58 -19.84 -3.85
C SER A 171 3.45 -21.04 -3.44
N ILE A 172 4.59 -21.24 -4.09
CA ILE A 172 5.58 -22.30 -3.77
C ILE A 172 6.54 -21.91 -2.64
N GLY A 173 6.38 -20.71 -2.06
CA GLY A 173 7.12 -20.33 -0.86
C GLY A 173 8.57 -19.97 -1.11
N ILE A 174 8.92 -19.43 -2.29
CA ILE A 174 10.25 -18.86 -2.51
C ILE A 174 10.38 -17.68 -1.56
N ASN A 175 11.09 -17.90 -0.47
CA ASN A 175 11.47 -16.86 0.47
C ASN A 175 12.33 -15.85 -0.31
N GLN A 176 11.81 -14.63 -0.48
CA GLN A 176 12.69 -13.52 -0.83
C GLN A 176 13.68 -13.37 0.32
N THR A 177 14.87 -13.92 0.11
CA THR A 177 15.95 -13.66 1.06
C THR A 177 16.19 -12.16 1.06
N LYS A 178 16.32 -11.57 2.25
CA LYS A 178 16.73 -10.18 2.47
C LYS A 178 17.78 -9.74 1.42
N ARG A 179 18.80 -10.57 1.20
CA ARG A 179 19.87 -10.32 0.23
C ARG A 179 19.37 -10.13 -1.21
N THR A 180 18.38 -10.92 -1.65
CA THR A 180 17.82 -10.81 -3.00
C THR A 180 17.07 -9.49 -3.17
N ASN A 181 16.26 -9.09 -2.18
CA ASN A 181 15.58 -7.80 -2.19
C ASN A 181 16.59 -6.65 -2.23
N ASP A 182 17.60 -6.65 -1.36
CA ASP A 182 18.62 -5.61 -1.28
C ASP A 182 19.38 -5.47 -2.61
N ILE A 183 19.77 -6.58 -3.24
CA ILE A 183 20.45 -6.58 -4.56
C ILE A 183 19.54 -5.97 -5.63
N MET A 184 18.27 -6.37 -5.70
CA MET A 184 17.33 -5.84 -6.70
C MET A 184 17.08 -4.34 -6.51
N VAL A 185 16.99 -3.88 -5.25
CA VAL A 185 16.84 -2.46 -4.93
C VAL A 185 18.10 -1.67 -5.27
N MET A 186 19.28 -2.22 -4.98
CA MET A 186 20.55 -1.57 -5.37
C MET A 186 20.69 -1.44 -6.89
N ILE A 187 20.31 -2.46 -7.67
CA ILE A 187 20.28 -2.39 -9.13
C ILE A 187 19.33 -1.27 -9.59
N LYS A 188 18.13 -1.20 -9.03
CA LYS A 188 17.12 -0.18 -9.33
C LYS A 188 17.65 1.23 -9.06
N LEU A 189 18.27 1.45 -7.90
CA LEU A 189 18.87 2.73 -7.53
C LEU A 189 20.04 3.09 -8.45
N ALA A 190 20.90 2.13 -8.76
CA ALA A 190 22.03 2.34 -9.68
C ALA A 190 21.55 2.78 -11.07
N ILE A 191 20.45 2.20 -11.57
CA ILE A 191 19.87 2.57 -12.87
C ILE A 191 19.26 3.97 -12.85
N ILE A 192 18.60 4.38 -11.76
CA ILE A 192 18.09 5.75 -11.61
C ILE A 192 19.24 6.75 -11.55
N VAL A 193 20.31 6.46 -10.79
CA VAL A 193 21.49 7.30 -10.73
C VAL A 193 22.18 7.35 -12.09
N LEU A 194 22.30 6.23 -12.80
CA LEU A 194 22.84 6.19 -14.16
C LEU A 194 22.03 7.07 -15.12
N PHE A 195 20.68 6.98 -15.07
CA PHE A 195 19.81 7.88 -15.83
C PHE A 195 20.15 9.35 -15.53
N ILE A 196 20.17 9.75 -14.25
CA ILE A 196 20.45 11.12 -13.83
C ILE A 196 21.81 11.60 -14.38
N VAL A 197 22.88 10.82 -14.15
CA VAL A 197 24.27 11.19 -14.54
C VAL A 197 24.42 11.31 -16.05
N CYS A 198 23.83 10.39 -16.81
CA CYS A 198 23.98 10.39 -18.27
C CYS A 198 23.11 11.46 -18.95
N THR A 199 21.97 11.84 -18.34
CA THR A 199 20.99 12.68 -19.05
C THR A 199 20.96 14.15 -18.55
N VAL A 200 21.54 14.47 -17.40
CA VAL A 200 21.55 15.84 -16.85
C VAL A 200 22.15 16.88 -17.82
N TRP A 201 23.11 16.49 -18.64
CA TRP A 201 23.78 17.35 -19.61
C TRP A 201 22.91 17.76 -20.80
N TYR A 202 21.80 17.04 -21.05
CA TYR A 202 20.85 17.32 -22.12
C TYR A 202 19.70 18.22 -21.69
N VAL A 203 19.70 18.69 -20.44
CA VAL A 203 18.67 19.57 -19.89
C VAL A 203 18.75 20.93 -20.57
N ASN A 204 17.63 21.38 -21.17
CA ASN A 204 17.47 22.70 -21.71
C ASN A 204 16.49 23.51 -20.83
N PRO A 205 16.93 24.53 -20.08
CA PRO A 205 16.05 25.32 -19.21
C PRO A 205 14.89 26.02 -19.95
N ALA A 206 14.99 26.22 -21.25
CA ALA A 206 13.88 26.77 -22.06
C ALA A 206 12.65 25.87 -22.07
N ASN A 207 12.82 24.55 -21.88
CA ASN A 207 11.71 23.59 -21.82
C ASN A 207 10.85 23.75 -20.54
N TRP A 208 11.37 24.44 -19.53
CA TRP A 208 10.63 24.75 -18.28
C TRP A 208 9.75 26.00 -18.41
N LYS A 209 9.65 26.61 -19.59
CA LYS A 209 8.80 27.78 -19.82
C LYS A 209 7.57 27.43 -20.67
N PRO A 210 6.33 27.66 -20.17
CA PRO A 210 5.98 28.11 -18.82
C PRO A 210 6.18 27.01 -17.76
N PHE A 211 6.67 27.36 -16.56
CA PHE A 211 6.96 26.37 -15.50
C PHE A 211 5.69 25.68 -14.97
N SER A 212 4.62 26.46 -14.75
CA SER A 212 3.31 25.96 -14.30
C SER A 212 2.22 26.39 -15.28
N PRO A 213 2.04 25.67 -16.42
CA PRO A 213 1.12 26.07 -17.47
C PRO A 213 -0.35 26.08 -17.04
N TYR A 214 -0.71 25.27 -16.02
CA TYR A 214 -2.07 25.09 -15.54
C TYR A 214 -2.28 25.58 -14.10
N GLY A 215 -1.28 26.26 -13.50
CA GLY A 215 -1.36 26.73 -12.12
C GLY A 215 -1.53 25.61 -11.09
N TRP A 216 -2.20 25.93 -9.99
CA TRP A 216 -2.45 24.98 -8.91
C TRP A 216 -3.59 24.01 -9.22
N TYR A 217 -4.69 24.51 -9.81
CA TYR A 217 -5.88 23.74 -10.13
C TYR A 217 -6.70 24.48 -11.18
N THR A 218 -7.01 23.84 -12.31
CA THR A 218 -7.83 24.44 -13.37
C THR A 218 -8.55 23.35 -14.17
N PHE A 219 -9.64 23.73 -14.83
CA PHE A 219 -10.29 22.91 -15.87
C PHE A 219 -10.02 23.54 -17.23
N GLN A 220 -9.57 22.74 -18.18
CA GLN A 220 -9.47 23.20 -19.56
C GLN A 220 -10.86 23.23 -20.25
N PRO A 221 -11.11 24.17 -21.14
CA PRO A 221 -12.34 24.21 -21.93
C PRO A 221 -12.58 22.87 -22.65
N GLY A 222 -13.73 22.24 -22.41
CA GLY A 222 -14.10 20.96 -23.02
C GLY A 222 -13.52 19.71 -22.31
N SER A 223 -12.76 19.86 -21.22
CA SER A 223 -12.25 18.75 -20.40
C SER A 223 -12.99 18.65 -19.08
N THR A 224 -13.40 17.44 -18.72
CA THR A 224 -13.95 17.13 -17.39
C THR A 224 -12.86 16.81 -16.36
N LYS A 225 -11.61 16.69 -16.81
CA LYS A 225 -10.48 16.33 -15.94
C LYS A 225 -9.74 17.58 -15.47
N PRO A 226 -9.50 17.70 -14.15
CA PRO A 226 -8.74 18.82 -13.63
C PRO A 226 -7.25 18.69 -14.01
N MET A 227 -6.60 19.86 -14.20
CA MET A 227 -5.17 19.98 -14.50
C MET A 227 -4.50 20.91 -13.49
N GLY A 228 -3.18 20.82 -13.38
CA GLY A 228 -2.38 21.64 -12.48
C GLY A 228 -1.62 20.82 -11.43
N ILE A 229 -1.02 21.51 -10.47
CA ILE A 229 -0.11 20.91 -9.47
C ILE A 229 -0.85 19.94 -8.55
N ILE A 230 -2.04 20.30 -8.05
CA ILE A 230 -2.81 19.46 -7.12
C ILE A 230 -3.31 18.18 -7.80
N PRO A 231 -3.98 18.22 -8.98
CA PRO A 231 -4.36 17.00 -9.69
C PRO A 231 -3.16 16.10 -10.03
N ALA A 232 -2.04 16.70 -10.45
CA ALA A 232 -0.84 15.94 -10.71
C ALA A 232 -0.27 15.31 -9.43
N ALA A 233 -0.32 16.02 -8.29
CA ALA A 233 0.08 15.45 -6.99
C ALA A 233 -0.79 14.26 -6.60
N SER A 234 -2.10 14.30 -6.88
CA SER A 234 -3.01 13.16 -6.66
C SER A 234 -2.66 11.98 -7.56
N ILE A 235 -2.19 12.20 -8.79
CA ILE A 235 -1.71 11.14 -9.69
C ILE A 235 -0.41 10.55 -9.18
N VAL A 236 0.60 11.38 -8.89
CA VAL A 236 1.94 10.92 -8.51
C VAL A 236 2.05 10.49 -7.06
N PHE A 237 1.02 10.70 -6.24
CA PHE A 237 0.94 10.14 -4.89
C PHE A 237 1.13 8.62 -4.89
N PHE A 238 0.62 7.95 -5.92
CA PHE A 238 0.84 6.51 -6.14
C PHE A 238 2.34 6.12 -6.06
N SER A 239 3.23 7.03 -6.45
CA SER A 239 4.68 6.78 -6.45
C SER A 239 5.27 6.64 -5.05
N PHE A 240 4.56 7.05 -4.00
CA PHE A 240 5.01 6.96 -2.61
C PHE A 240 4.38 5.80 -1.84
N ILE A 241 3.35 5.16 -2.40
CA ILE A 241 2.68 4.03 -1.76
C ILE A 241 3.65 2.86 -1.62
N GLY A 242 3.68 2.26 -0.43
CA GLY A 242 4.55 1.11 -0.11
C GLY A 242 5.45 1.34 1.11
N PHE A 243 5.62 2.58 1.60
CA PHE A 243 6.38 2.79 2.85
C PHE A 243 5.70 2.15 4.06
N ASP A 244 4.38 2.04 4.04
CA ASP A 244 3.55 1.35 5.04
C ASP A 244 3.85 -0.16 5.10
N ALA A 245 4.25 -0.78 3.98
CA ALA A 245 4.67 -2.18 3.93
C ALA A 245 5.89 -2.45 4.81
N VAL A 246 6.75 -1.45 5.09
CA VAL A 246 7.84 -1.56 6.07
C VAL A 246 7.29 -1.92 7.44
N SER A 247 6.14 -1.37 7.83
CA SER A 247 5.51 -1.65 9.12
C SER A 247 5.05 -3.10 9.28
N SER A 248 4.73 -3.79 8.18
CA SER A 248 4.34 -5.20 8.20
C SER A 248 5.49 -6.15 8.54
N SER A 249 6.75 -5.67 8.48
CA SER A 249 7.96 -6.43 8.81
C SER A 249 8.39 -6.27 10.28
N ALA A 250 7.52 -5.75 11.13
CA ALA A 250 7.82 -5.44 12.53
C ALA A 250 8.29 -6.65 13.34
N GLU A 251 7.70 -7.83 13.10
CA GLU A 251 8.03 -9.08 13.82
C GLU A 251 9.43 -9.62 13.48
N GLU A 252 9.96 -9.27 12.30
CA GLU A 252 11.30 -9.67 11.84
C GLU A 252 12.38 -8.63 12.14
N THR A 253 12.00 -7.49 12.76
CA THR A 253 12.86 -6.32 12.95
C THR A 253 13.61 -6.37 14.28
N VAL A 254 14.90 -6.05 14.25
CA VAL A 254 15.74 -5.83 15.44
C VAL A 254 15.42 -4.45 16.01
N GLU A 255 15.09 -4.36 17.30
CA GLU A 255 14.66 -3.12 17.97
C GLU A 255 13.58 -2.34 17.17
N PRO A 256 12.39 -2.94 16.93
CA PRO A 256 11.39 -2.37 16.03
C PRO A 256 11.00 -0.93 16.41
N ASN A 257 11.01 -0.61 17.70
CA ASN A 257 10.66 0.72 18.22
C ASN A 257 11.56 1.86 17.68
N LYS A 258 12.79 1.56 17.25
CA LYS A 258 13.74 2.53 16.72
C LYS A 258 13.96 2.36 15.22
N THR A 259 14.04 1.12 14.76
CA THR A 259 14.44 0.81 13.39
C THR A 259 13.33 0.99 12.37
N LEU A 260 12.07 0.65 12.74
CA LEU A 260 10.91 0.87 11.86
C LEU A 260 10.71 2.36 11.50
N PRO A 261 10.64 3.28 12.47
CA PRO A 261 10.52 4.70 12.16
C PRO A 261 11.61 5.21 11.21
N ARG A 262 12.86 4.83 11.46
CA ARG A 262 13.99 5.23 10.62
C ARG A 262 13.89 4.65 9.21
N GLY A 263 13.51 3.38 9.08
CA GLY A 263 13.33 2.73 7.79
C GLY A 263 12.27 3.42 6.94
N ILE A 264 11.11 3.74 7.52
CA ILE A 264 10.01 4.46 6.89
C ILE A 264 10.47 5.85 6.42
N LEU A 265 11.05 6.65 7.31
CA LEU A 265 11.42 8.03 7.00
C LEU A 265 12.57 8.11 5.98
N TYR A 266 13.59 7.26 6.10
CA TYR A 266 14.71 7.26 5.16
C TYR A 266 14.27 6.82 3.76
N SER A 267 13.40 5.83 3.64
CA SER A 267 12.87 5.41 2.34
C SER A 267 12.07 6.52 1.66
N LEU A 268 11.25 7.26 2.41
CA LEU A 268 10.51 8.42 1.88
C LEU A 268 11.42 9.56 1.43
N ILE A 269 12.41 9.93 2.25
CA ILE A 269 13.35 11.03 1.93
C ILE A 269 14.15 10.69 0.68
N ILE A 270 14.75 9.49 0.61
CA ILE A 270 15.58 9.08 -0.53
C ILE A 270 14.73 9.05 -1.81
N SER A 271 13.55 8.45 -1.75
CA SER A 271 12.66 8.38 -2.92
C SER A 271 12.21 9.77 -3.37
N THR A 272 11.90 10.68 -2.44
CA THR A 272 11.51 12.06 -2.76
C THR A 272 12.61 12.81 -3.51
N VAL A 273 13.85 12.73 -3.03
CA VAL A 273 14.99 13.41 -3.66
C VAL A 273 15.19 12.88 -5.08
N LEU A 274 15.17 11.56 -5.26
CA LEU A 274 15.31 10.95 -6.58
C LEU A 274 14.17 11.35 -7.53
N TYR A 275 12.93 11.38 -7.05
CA TYR A 275 11.76 11.74 -7.86
C TYR A 275 11.81 13.19 -8.34
N VAL A 276 12.16 14.12 -7.45
CA VAL A 276 12.29 15.54 -7.80
C VAL A 276 13.39 15.77 -8.83
N ILE A 277 14.58 15.18 -8.63
CA ILE A 277 15.69 15.31 -9.57
C ILE A 277 15.31 14.71 -10.93
N MET A 278 14.76 13.51 -10.93
CA MET A 278 14.43 12.80 -12.16
C MET A 278 13.36 13.53 -12.97
N THR A 279 12.32 14.07 -12.33
CA THR A 279 11.25 14.82 -13.01
C THR A 279 11.73 16.16 -13.56
N LEU A 280 12.62 16.87 -12.86
CA LEU A 280 13.26 18.08 -13.37
C LEU A 280 14.08 17.79 -14.62
N ILE A 281 14.89 16.73 -14.61
CA ILE A 281 15.67 16.33 -15.79
C ILE A 281 14.74 15.95 -16.94
N MET A 282 13.74 15.10 -16.72
CA MET A 282 12.83 14.65 -17.77
C MET A 282 12.11 15.82 -18.45
N THR A 283 11.54 16.74 -17.66
CA THR A 283 10.82 17.93 -18.18
C THR A 283 11.78 19.00 -18.76
N GLY A 284 13.06 18.95 -18.39
CA GLY A 284 14.10 19.77 -18.98
C GLY A 284 14.61 19.26 -20.33
N ILE A 285 14.59 17.94 -20.55
CA ILE A 285 15.02 17.35 -21.84
C ILE A 285 13.91 17.50 -22.89
N VAL A 286 12.68 17.14 -22.53
CA VAL A 286 11.54 17.11 -23.44
C VAL A 286 10.47 18.07 -22.95
N LYS A 287 9.87 18.84 -23.87
CA LYS A 287 8.72 19.70 -23.56
C LYS A 287 7.53 18.86 -23.10
N TYR A 288 6.84 19.33 -22.06
CA TYR A 288 5.78 18.57 -21.41
C TYR A 288 4.66 18.06 -22.36
N PRO A 289 4.23 18.75 -23.45
CA PRO A 289 3.20 18.22 -24.33
C PRO A 289 3.65 16.98 -25.13
N GLU A 290 4.95 16.83 -25.33
CA GLU A 290 5.50 15.71 -26.11
C GLU A 290 5.45 14.37 -25.36
N PHE A 291 5.26 14.40 -24.03
CA PHE A 291 5.06 13.20 -23.23
C PHE A 291 3.85 12.36 -23.68
N ALA A 292 2.90 12.97 -24.40
CA ALA A 292 1.78 12.24 -25.01
C ALA A 292 2.22 11.16 -26.01
N LYS A 293 3.40 11.30 -26.64
CA LYS A 293 3.93 10.35 -27.63
C LYS A 293 4.46 9.06 -27.00
N PHE A 294 4.80 9.08 -25.72
CA PHE A 294 5.43 7.95 -25.00
C PHE A 294 4.94 7.80 -23.56
N VAL A 295 3.65 8.04 -23.36
CA VAL A 295 3.01 8.03 -22.02
C VAL A 295 3.17 6.70 -21.28
N ASP A 296 3.27 5.58 -22.00
CA ASP A 296 3.36 4.24 -21.43
C ASP A 296 4.78 3.89 -20.93
N ALA A 297 5.82 4.54 -21.48
CA ALA A 297 7.21 4.38 -21.07
C ALA A 297 7.96 5.73 -21.13
N PRO A 298 7.58 6.72 -20.33
CA PRO A 298 8.04 8.10 -20.45
C PRO A 298 9.54 8.26 -20.21
N VAL A 299 10.14 7.50 -19.30
CA VAL A 299 11.60 7.56 -19.05
C VAL A 299 12.37 7.09 -20.26
N ALA A 300 11.96 5.97 -20.87
CA ALA A 300 12.58 5.46 -22.08
C ALA A 300 12.42 6.45 -23.25
N GLY A 301 11.23 7.05 -23.41
CA GLY A 301 10.96 8.06 -24.43
C GLY A 301 11.85 9.28 -24.30
N VAL A 302 12.06 9.79 -23.09
CA VAL A 302 12.96 10.90 -22.81
C VAL A 302 14.42 10.55 -23.14
N ILE A 303 14.89 9.34 -22.81
CA ILE A 303 16.24 8.91 -23.13
C ILE A 303 16.43 8.82 -24.65
N LEU A 304 15.47 8.25 -25.37
CA LEU A 304 15.54 8.16 -26.84
C LEU A 304 15.63 9.55 -27.49
N ALA A 305 14.98 10.57 -26.91
CA ALA A 305 15.11 11.96 -27.39
C ALA A 305 16.54 12.52 -27.24
N THR A 306 17.38 11.95 -26.37
CA THR A 306 18.81 12.33 -26.23
C THR A 306 19.74 11.59 -27.19
N GLY A 307 19.24 10.57 -27.91
CA GLY A 307 20.05 9.71 -28.79
C GLY A 307 20.83 8.59 -28.07
N LEU A 308 20.67 8.45 -26.75
CA LEU A 308 21.37 7.44 -25.92
C LEU A 308 20.63 6.08 -25.96
N ASN A 309 20.57 5.43 -27.12
CA ASN A 309 19.80 4.19 -27.30
C ASN A 309 20.23 3.05 -26.35
N TRP A 310 21.52 2.91 -26.07
CA TRP A 310 22.03 1.91 -25.13
C TRP A 310 21.49 2.12 -23.71
N LEU A 311 21.38 3.40 -23.29
CA LEU A 311 20.86 3.75 -21.97
C LEU A 311 19.35 3.44 -21.87
N ALA A 312 18.60 3.67 -22.95
CA ALA A 312 17.18 3.32 -23.00
C ALA A 312 16.98 1.81 -22.78
N PHE A 313 17.81 0.96 -23.37
CA PHE A 313 17.79 -0.48 -23.17
C PHE A 313 18.07 -0.87 -21.71
N VAL A 314 19.14 -0.32 -21.11
CA VAL A 314 19.51 -0.58 -19.71
C VAL A 314 18.41 -0.12 -18.73
N VAL A 315 17.84 1.06 -18.98
CA VAL A 315 16.75 1.60 -18.12
C VAL A 315 15.46 0.81 -18.29
N ASN A 316 15.13 0.35 -19.50
CA ASN A 316 13.99 -0.55 -19.72
C ASN A 316 14.14 -1.85 -18.90
N LEU A 317 15.30 -2.48 -18.95
CA LEU A 317 15.56 -3.69 -18.16
C LEU A 317 15.44 -3.42 -16.66
N GLY A 318 16.00 -2.30 -16.20
CA GLY A 318 15.92 -1.90 -14.81
C GLY A 318 14.51 -1.56 -14.33
N ALA A 319 13.72 -0.92 -15.17
CA ALA A 319 12.31 -0.66 -14.88
C ALA A 319 11.53 -1.97 -14.74
N LEU A 320 11.74 -2.95 -15.63
CA LEU A 320 11.11 -4.27 -15.53
C LEU A 320 11.47 -4.99 -14.23
N ILE A 321 12.78 -5.06 -13.88
CA ILE A 321 13.24 -5.65 -12.62
C ILE A 321 12.62 -4.91 -11.44
N GLY A 322 12.66 -3.57 -11.47
CA GLY A 322 12.12 -2.72 -10.42
C GLY A 322 10.63 -2.92 -10.18
N MET A 323 9.83 -2.95 -11.23
CA MET A 323 8.39 -3.16 -11.15
C MET A 323 8.04 -4.59 -10.71
N THR A 324 8.82 -5.59 -11.14
CA THR A 324 8.64 -6.98 -10.68
C THR A 324 8.81 -7.11 -9.16
N THR A 325 9.78 -6.42 -8.56
CA THR A 325 9.96 -6.43 -7.10
C THR A 325 8.78 -5.80 -6.37
N VAL A 326 8.21 -4.70 -6.89
CA VAL A 326 7.02 -4.09 -6.28
C VAL A 326 5.84 -5.05 -6.33
N MET A 327 5.55 -5.67 -7.47
CA MET A 327 4.46 -6.66 -7.58
C MET A 327 4.63 -7.83 -6.61
N LEU A 328 5.85 -8.33 -6.44
CA LEU A 328 6.16 -9.38 -5.46
C LEU A 328 5.82 -8.94 -4.04
N VAL A 329 6.26 -7.75 -3.61
CA VAL A 329 6.02 -7.22 -2.26
C VAL A 329 4.53 -7.03 -2.03
N GLN A 330 3.81 -6.49 -3.00
CA GLN A 330 2.37 -6.21 -2.86
C GLN A 330 1.53 -7.49 -2.78
N LEU A 331 1.72 -8.45 -3.68
CA LEU A 331 1.00 -9.73 -3.62
C LEU A 331 1.33 -10.54 -2.37
N TYR A 332 2.58 -10.45 -1.90
CA TYR A 332 2.99 -11.06 -0.63
C TYR A 332 2.29 -10.40 0.56
N GLY A 333 2.30 -9.06 0.63
CA GLY A 333 1.60 -8.29 1.66
C GLY A 333 0.09 -8.58 1.69
N GLN A 334 -0.55 -8.63 0.52
CA GLN A 334 -1.96 -9.00 0.38
C GLN A 334 -2.27 -10.34 1.01
N SER A 335 -1.46 -11.36 0.72
CA SER A 335 -1.66 -12.71 1.28
C SER A 335 -1.56 -12.73 2.80
N ARG A 336 -0.67 -11.91 3.38
CA ARG A 336 -0.51 -11.78 4.85
C ARG A 336 -1.69 -11.07 5.51
N ILE A 337 -2.26 -10.04 4.90
CA ILE A 337 -3.46 -9.37 5.42
C ILE A 337 -4.66 -10.30 5.40
N CYS A 338 -4.87 -11.01 4.29
CA CYS A 338 -5.93 -12.03 4.20
C CYS A 338 -5.76 -13.11 5.26
N TYR A 339 -4.53 -13.56 5.49
CA TYR A 339 -4.19 -14.53 6.55
C TYR A 339 -4.53 -13.97 7.94
N ALA A 340 -4.12 -12.74 8.25
CA ALA A 340 -4.37 -12.11 9.54
C ALA A 340 -5.88 -11.95 9.82
N MET A 341 -6.65 -11.45 8.86
CA MET A 341 -8.11 -11.31 8.97
C MET A 341 -8.82 -12.66 9.11
N SER A 342 -8.34 -13.68 8.39
CA SER A 342 -8.88 -15.06 8.50
C SER A 342 -8.53 -15.68 9.86
N ARG A 343 -7.34 -15.45 10.38
CA ARG A 343 -6.91 -15.87 11.72
C ARG A 343 -7.79 -15.24 12.81
N ASP A 344 -8.18 -14.00 12.64
CA ASP A 344 -9.08 -13.29 13.57
C ASP A 344 -10.56 -13.70 13.41
N GLY A 345 -10.87 -14.54 12.41
CA GLY A 345 -12.22 -15.00 12.12
C GLY A 345 -13.07 -14.01 11.31
N LEU A 346 -12.52 -12.86 10.95
CA LEU A 346 -13.22 -11.81 10.20
C LEU A 346 -13.33 -12.12 8.70
N PHE A 347 -12.51 -13.05 8.20
CA PHE A 347 -12.49 -13.49 6.81
C PHE A 347 -12.58 -15.02 6.72
N PRO A 348 -13.10 -15.60 5.63
CA PRO A 348 -13.27 -17.04 5.51
C PRO A 348 -11.98 -17.83 5.73
N LYS A 349 -12.05 -18.92 6.50
CA LYS A 349 -10.90 -19.77 6.87
C LYS A 349 -10.12 -20.28 5.65
N PHE A 350 -10.80 -20.44 4.51
CA PHE A 350 -10.20 -20.85 3.24
C PHE A 350 -8.99 -19.98 2.85
N PHE A 351 -9.04 -18.67 3.09
CA PHE A 351 -7.98 -17.72 2.72
C PHE A 351 -6.78 -17.74 3.67
N GLY A 352 -6.97 -18.24 4.89
CA GLY A 352 -5.91 -18.37 5.90
C GLY A 352 -5.34 -19.77 6.05
N GLU A 353 -5.78 -20.74 5.24
CA GLU A 353 -5.32 -22.12 5.32
C GLU A 353 -3.89 -22.25 4.78
N VAL A 354 -2.95 -22.61 5.64
CA VAL A 354 -1.53 -22.79 5.28
C VAL A 354 -1.31 -24.18 4.67
N ASN A 355 -0.74 -24.23 3.47
CA ASN A 355 -0.40 -25.47 2.79
C ASN A 355 0.73 -26.20 3.53
N LYS A 356 0.54 -27.49 3.81
CA LYS A 356 1.53 -28.32 4.54
C LYS A 356 2.87 -28.48 3.81
N LYS A 357 2.89 -28.45 2.49
CA LYS A 357 4.10 -28.64 1.68
C LYS A 357 4.89 -27.36 1.49
N TYR A 358 4.20 -26.23 1.26
CA TYR A 358 4.84 -24.97 0.89
C TYR A 358 4.90 -23.96 2.04
N HIS A 359 4.21 -24.22 3.14
CA HIS A 359 4.10 -23.33 4.31
C HIS A 359 3.59 -21.91 3.96
N THR A 360 2.75 -21.82 2.94
CA THR A 360 2.15 -20.57 2.44
C THR A 360 0.63 -20.67 2.45
N PRO A 361 -0.13 -19.57 2.50
CA PRO A 361 -1.58 -19.57 2.30
C PRO A 361 -1.92 -19.75 0.81
N PHE A 362 -1.58 -20.93 0.27
CA PHE A 362 -1.60 -21.27 -1.15
C PHE A 362 -2.92 -20.89 -1.85
N LYS A 363 -4.05 -21.30 -1.25
CA LYS A 363 -5.38 -21.06 -1.84
C LYS A 363 -5.73 -19.57 -1.90
N GLY A 364 -5.43 -18.82 -0.84
CA GLY A 364 -5.64 -17.37 -0.78
C GLY A 364 -4.75 -16.64 -1.78
N THR A 365 -3.47 -17.00 -1.86
CA THR A 365 -2.51 -16.42 -2.81
C THR A 365 -2.96 -16.60 -4.26
N TRP A 366 -3.41 -17.80 -4.65
CA TRP A 366 -3.90 -18.04 -6.01
C TRP A 366 -5.21 -17.33 -6.30
N PHE A 367 -6.16 -17.32 -5.37
CA PHE A 367 -7.43 -16.63 -5.55
C PHE A 367 -7.24 -15.14 -5.84
N PHE A 368 -6.49 -14.46 -4.96
CA PHE A 368 -6.24 -13.03 -5.14
C PHE A 368 -5.26 -12.74 -6.28
N GLY A 369 -4.27 -13.61 -6.53
CA GLY A 369 -3.38 -13.48 -7.66
C GLY A 369 -4.10 -13.54 -9.01
N ILE A 370 -5.07 -14.45 -9.17
CA ILE A 370 -5.90 -14.53 -10.39
C ILE A 370 -6.78 -13.27 -10.52
N LEU A 371 -7.43 -12.82 -9.43
CA LEU A 371 -8.21 -11.57 -9.46
C LEU A 371 -7.37 -10.36 -9.84
N THR A 372 -6.15 -10.27 -9.29
CA THR A 372 -5.18 -9.21 -9.61
C THR A 372 -4.74 -9.28 -11.08
N ALA A 373 -4.48 -10.49 -11.60
CA ALA A 373 -4.13 -10.68 -13.01
C ALA A 373 -5.27 -10.25 -13.93
N ILE A 374 -6.52 -10.62 -13.61
CA ILE A 374 -7.71 -10.18 -14.35
C ILE A 374 -7.83 -8.65 -14.30
N ALA A 375 -7.66 -8.04 -13.12
CA ALA A 375 -7.69 -6.58 -13.00
C ALA A 375 -6.61 -5.91 -13.87
N GLY A 376 -5.36 -6.38 -13.83
CA GLY A 376 -4.24 -5.86 -14.64
C GLY A 376 -4.41 -6.11 -16.14
N GLY A 377 -5.14 -7.18 -16.52
CA GLY A 377 -5.44 -7.52 -17.92
C GLY A 377 -6.55 -6.68 -18.54
N PHE A 378 -7.62 -6.40 -17.80
CA PHE A 378 -8.85 -5.80 -18.34
C PHE A 378 -9.09 -4.36 -17.91
N ILE A 379 -8.61 -3.94 -16.75
CA ILE A 379 -8.92 -2.61 -16.20
C ILE A 379 -7.86 -1.61 -16.64
N ASN A 380 -8.32 -0.45 -17.11
CA ASN A 380 -7.45 0.65 -17.50
C ASN A 380 -6.58 1.12 -16.32
N ILE A 381 -5.29 1.29 -16.56
CA ILE A 381 -4.30 1.71 -15.55
C ILE A 381 -4.73 2.99 -14.81
N ASN A 382 -5.47 3.89 -15.47
CA ASN A 382 -5.97 5.13 -14.85
C ASN A 382 -6.97 4.86 -13.72
N ILE A 383 -7.85 3.89 -13.92
CA ILE A 383 -8.83 3.48 -12.93
C ILE A 383 -8.12 2.77 -11.77
N LEU A 384 -7.15 1.93 -12.09
CA LEU A 384 -6.42 1.14 -11.10
C LEU A 384 -5.69 2.06 -10.10
N PHE A 385 -4.82 2.98 -10.57
CA PHE A 385 -4.06 3.82 -9.65
C PHE A 385 -4.92 4.82 -8.89
N GLU A 386 -6.02 5.33 -9.47
CA GLU A 386 -6.93 6.23 -8.76
C GLU A 386 -7.64 5.52 -7.59
N LEU A 387 -8.06 4.27 -7.78
CA LEU A 387 -8.67 3.46 -6.71
C LEU A 387 -7.66 3.12 -5.61
N VAL A 388 -6.42 2.82 -5.97
CA VAL A 388 -5.35 2.62 -4.98
C VAL A 388 -5.14 3.90 -4.18
N ASN A 389 -5.04 5.05 -4.86
CA ASN A 389 -4.78 6.33 -4.19
C ASN A 389 -5.87 6.70 -3.18
N ILE A 390 -7.15 6.55 -3.54
CA ILE A 390 -8.23 6.90 -2.60
C ILE A 390 -8.26 5.95 -1.39
N GLY A 391 -7.98 4.66 -1.59
CA GLY A 391 -7.89 3.66 -0.52
C GLY A 391 -6.76 4.00 0.44
N THR A 392 -5.52 4.13 -0.08
CA THR A 392 -4.34 4.44 0.72
C THR A 392 -4.47 5.78 1.46
N LEU A 393 -4.96 6.83 0.80
CA LEU A 393 -5.20 8.12 1.46
C LEU A 393 -6.22 8.02 2.60
N SER A 394 -7.26 7.19 2.42
CA SER A 394 -8.26 6.94 3.47
C SER A 394 -7.66 6.16 4.64
N ALA A 395 -6.81 5.17 4.39
CA ALA A 395 -6.06 4.47 5.42
C ALA A 395 -5.13 5.42 6.19
N PHE A 396 -4.44 6.35 5.50
CA PHE A 396 -3.59 7.35 6.13
C PHE A 396 -4.37 8.31 7.02
N ILE A 397 -5.57 8.74 6.60
CA ILE A 397 -6.48 9.55 7.44
C ILE A 397 -6.82 8.79 8.72
N ILE A 398 -7.21 7.52 8.61
CA ILE A 398 -7.61 6.72 9.78
C ILE A 398 -6.44 6.47 10.72
N VAL A 399 -5.25 6.15 10.20
CA VAL A 399 -4.04 5.98 11.01
C VAL A 399 -3.67 7.30 11.72
N SER A 400 -3.71 8.42 11.01
CA SER A 400 -3.42 9.74 11.61
C SER A 400 -4.44 10.14 12.67
N ALA A 401 -5.74 9.90 12.43
CA ALA A 401 -6.79 10.08 13.43
C ALA A 401 -6.60 9.13 14.62
N GLY A 402 -6.12 7.91 14.38
CA GLY A 402 -5.79 6.95 15.41
C GLY A 402 -4.68 7.44 16.35
N VAL A 403 -3.65 8.11 15.84
CA VAL A 403 -2.60 8.72 16.68
C VAL A 403 -3.21 9.78 17.62
N LEU A 404 -4.08 10.67 17.10
CA LEU A 404 -4.77 11.66 17.92
C LEU A 404 -5.61 10.99 19.01
N TRP A 405 -6.38 9.97 18.63
CA TRP A 405 -7.23 9.23 19.55
C TRP A 405 -6.44 8.51 20.65
N MET A 406 -5.37 7.81 20.28
CA MET A 406 -4.54 7.07 21.24
C MET A 406 -3.73 8.00 22.16
N ARG A 407 -3.39 9.20 21.71
CA ARG A 407 -2.73 10.22 22.56
C ARG A 407 -3.64 10.76 23.65
N THR A 408 -4.97 10.81 23.41
CA THR A 408 -5.95 11.27 24.38
C THR A 408 -6.47 10.14 25.29
N THR A 409 -6.68 8.94 24.75
CA THR A 409 -7.28 7.81 25.49
C THR A 409 -6.26 6.94 26.23
N GLN A 410 -5.03 6.85 25.72
CA GLN A 410 -3.92 6.07 26.29
C GLN A 410 -2.62 6.88 26.30
N PRO A 411 -2.53 7.98 27.09
CA PRO A 411 -1.37 8.85 27.12
C PRO A 411 -0.10 8.13 27.60
N ASP A 412 -0.24 7.17 28.51
CA ASP A 412 0.86 6.43 29.15
C ASP A 412 1.32 5.20 28.37
N ALA A 413 0.67 4.87 27.25
CA ALA A 413 1.11 3.75 26.41
C ALA A 413 2.56 3.93 25.96
N HIS A 414 3.34 2.84 26.06
CA HIS A 414 4.75 2.88 25.66
C HIS A 414 4.90 3.15 24.16
N ARG A 415 5.65 4.19 23.81
CA ARG A 415 5.95 4.61 22.42
C ARG A 415 7.44 4.74 22.25
N GLY A 416 8.04 3.83 21.48
CA GLY A 416 9.47 3.89 21.17
C GLY A 416 9.84 5.07 20.26
N PHE A 417 8.87 5.53 19.45
CA PHE A 417 8.93 6.75 18.65
C PHE A 417 7.69 7.58 18.89
N ARG A 418 7.85 8.87 19.06
CA ARG A 418 6.75 9.84 19.18
C ARG A 418 6.79 10.78 18.00
N ALA A 419 5.72 10.83 17.20
CA ALA A 419 5.62 11.79 16.11
C ALA A 419 5.77 13.23 16.67
N PRO A 420 6.65 14.05 16.08
CA PRO A 420 6.86 15.41 16.54
C PRO A 420 5.65 16.29 16.25
N GLY A 421 5.39 17.28 17.09
CA GLY A 421 4.38 18.31 16.85
C GLY A 421 2.92 17.83 16.89
N VAL A 422 2.60 16.75 17.59
CA VAL A 422 1.19 16.34 17.82
C VAL A 422 0.53 17.39 18.73
N PRO A 423 -0.68 17.92 18.37
CA PRO A 423 -1.65 17.40 17.39
C PRO A 423 -1.48 17.91 15.95
N VAL A 424 -0.57 18.83 15.65
CA VAL A 424 -0.44 19.48 14.34
C VAL A 424 -0.08 18.47 13.25
N THR A 425 0.91 17.61 13.49
CA THR A 425 1.38 16.60 12.49
C THR A 425 0.26 15.68 11.99
N PRO A 426 -0.54 15.01 12.82
CA PRO A 426 -1.65 14.19 12.34
C PRO A 426 -2.75 15.00 11.67
N ILE A 427 -3.03 16.22 12.12
CA ILE A 427 -4.02 17.10 11.49
C ILE A 427 -3.56 17.48 10.08
N LEU A 428 -2.29 17.86 9.91
CA LEU A 428 -1.73 18.17 8.60
C LEU A 428 -1.76 16.93 7.68
N ALA A 429 -1.44 15.73 8.21
CA ALA A 429 -1.58 14.50 7.44
C ALA A 429 -3.01 14.33 6.90
N ILE A 430 -4.03 14.50 7.75
CA ILE A 430 -5.43 14.39 7.37
C ILE A 430 -5.79 15.46 6.32
N VAL A 431 -5.40 16.72 6.54
CA VAL A 431 -5.70 17.82 5.61
C VAL A 431 -5.08 17.57 4.25
N PHE A 432 -3.79 17.21 4.18
CA PHE A 432 -3.12 16.92 2.92
C PHE A 432 -3.73 15.70 2.21
N CYS A 433 -4.08 14.64 2.93
CA CYS A 433 -4.80 13.50 2.36
C CYS A 433 -6.13 13.93 1.76
N CYS A 434 -6.93 14.73 2.48
CA CYS A 434 -8.21 15.25 1.96
C CYS A 434 -8.02 16.12 0.70
N VAL A 435 -6.98 16.96 0.66
CA VAL A 435 -6.66 17.77 -0.53
C VAL A 435 -6.33 16.88 -1.74
N LEU A 436 -5.55 15.83 -1.55
CA LEU A 436 -5.22 14.90 -2.63
C LEU A 436 -6.44 14.06 -3.07
N ILE A 437 -7.28 13.63 -2.15
CA ILE A 437 -8.54 12.93 -2.47
C ILE A 437 -9.47 13.86 -3.28
N ALA A 438 -9.56 15.12 -2.93
CA ALA A 438 -10.37 16.11 -3.68
C ALA A 438 -9.85 16.36 -5.11
N GLY A 439 -8.58 16.07 -5.38
CA GLY A 439 -7.98 16.11 -6.73
C GLY A 439 -8.31 14.90 -7.61
N LEU A 440 -8.97 13.86 -7.08
CA LEU A 440 -9.37 12.66 -7.82
C LEU A 440 -10.70 12.87 -8.57
N ASN A 441 -10.92 12.05 -9.60
CA ASN A 441 -12.18 12.08 -10.37
C ASN A 441 -13.36 11.58 -9.51
N TRP A 442 -14.55 12.14 -9.74
CA TRP A 442 -15.76 11.81 -8.98
C TRP A 442 -16.17 10.33 -9.12
N GLU A 443 -15.92 9.72 -10.29
CA GLU A 443 -16.19 8.30 -10.53
C GLU A 443 -15.39 7.39 -9.57
N THR A 444 -14.19 7.83 -9.15
CA THR A 444 -13.36 7.11 -8.20
C THR A 444 -13.99 7.10 -6.81
N TRP A 445 -14.61 8.21 -6.40
CA TRP A 445 -15.37 8.29 -5.16
C TRP A 445 -16.55 7.31 -5.14
N VAL A 446 -17.32 7.24 -6.25
CA VAL A 446 -18.45 6.31 -6.36
C VAL A 446 -17.97 4.86 -6.25
N ARG A 447 -16.91 4.49 -6.98
CA ARG A 447 -16.35 3.14 -6.93
C ARG A 447 -15.87 2.79 -5.52
N PHE A 448 -15.24 3.73 -4.84
CA PHE A 448 -14.75 3.55 -3.47
C PHE A 448 -15.90 3.35 -2.47
N VAL A 449 -16.95 4.17 -2.55
CA VAL A 449 -18.14 4.00 -1.69
C VAL A 449 -18.81 2.65 -1.92
N VAL A 450 -18.93 2.22 -3.18
CA VAL A 450 -19.48 0.89 -3.52
C VAL A 450 -18.62 -0.22 -2.91
N TRP A 451 -17.29 -0.10 -2.99
CA TRP A 451 -16.37 -1.08 -2.39
C TRP A 451 -16.53 -1.17 -0.87
N PHE A 452 -16.63 -0.03 -0.18
CA PHE A 452 -16.86 0.01 1.26
C PHE A 452 -18.23 -0.54 1.65
N ALA A 453 -19.27 -0.26 0.87
CA ALA A 453 -20.61 -0.84 1.09
C ALA A 453 -20.58 -2.37 0.98
N LEU A 454 -19.87 -2.92 -0.01
CA LEU A 454 -19.65 -4.36 -0.14
C LEU A 454 -18.88 -4.92 1.08
N GLY A 455 -17.86 -4.22 1.57
CA GLY A 455 -17.13 -4.59 2.78
C GLY A 455 -18.04 -4.66 4.01
N LEU A 456 -18.92 -3.68 4.19
CA LEU A 456 -19.91 -3.69 5.29
C LEU A 456 -20.86 -4.88 5.17
N ILE A 457 -21.35 -5.20 3.97
CA ILE A 457 -22.20 -6.37 3.74
C ILE A 457 -21.46 -7.66 4.14
N VAL A 458 -20.21 -7.83 3.71
CA VAL A 458 -19.38 -9.00 4.06
C VAL A 458 -19.14 -9.06 5.57
N TYR A 459 -18.86 -7.94 6.22
CA TYR A 459 -18.69 -7.88 7.68
C TYR A 459 -19.93 -8.34 8.42
N PHE A 460 -21.12 -7.82 8.10
CA PHE A 460 -22.35 -8.19 8.78
C PHE A 460 -22.83 -9.61 8.44
N ALA A 461 -22.61 -10.04 7.20
CA ALA A 461 -23.01 -11.40 6.76
C ALA A 461 -22.12 -12.49 7.37
N TYR A 462 -20.80 -12.27 7.40
CA TYR A 462 -19.79 -13.26 7.80
C TYR A 462 -18.97 -12.83 9.01
N GLY A 463 -18.20 -11.73 8.92
CA GLY A 463 -17.16 -11.34 9.89
C GLY A 463 -17.68 -11.24 11.31
N ARG A 464 -18.79 -10.53 11.51
CA ARG A 464 -19.42 -10.36 12.82
C ARG A 464 -19.77 -11.68 13.51
N LYS A 465 -20.21 -12.69 12.75
CA LYS A 465 -20.65 -13.98 13.31
C LYS A 465 -19.49 -14.90 13.66
N HIS A 466 -18.35 -14.75 13.00
CA HIS A 466 -17.19 -15.63 13.14
C HIS A 466 -16.03 -14.96 13.87
N SER A 467 -16.19 -13.71 14.34
CA SER A 467 -15.18 -12.98 15.10
C SER A 467 -14.76 -13.75 16.36
N LYS A 468 -13.46 -14.06 16.47
CA LYS A 468 -12.93 -14.73 17.66
C LYS A 468 -12.97 -13.86 18.89
N LEU A 469 -12.78 -12.55 18.75
CA LEU A 469 -12.91 -11.61 19.86
C LEU A 469 -14.34 -11.56 20.36
N GLY A 470 -15.32 -11.59 19.44
CA GLY A 470 -16.73 -11.66 19.78
C GLY A 470 -17.13 -12.94 20.51
N ALA A 471 -16.57 -14.07 20.13
CA ALA A 471 -16.79 -15.36 20.79
C ALA A 471 -16.19 -15.38 22.20
N ALA A 472 -14.98 -14.82 22.38
CA ALA A 472 -14.32 -14.74 23.68
C ALA A 472 -15.07 -13.84 24.68
N GLU A 473 -15.57 -12.67 24.25
CA GLU A 473 -16.40 -11.81 25.09
C GLU A 473 -17.75 -12.46 25.46
N GLY A 474 -18.36 -13.17 24.51
CA GLY A 474 -19.60 -13.91 24.74
C GLY A 474 -19.44 -15.01 25.79
N SER A 475 -18.35 -15.77 25.74
CA SER A 475 -18.03 -16.81 26.74
C SER A 475 -17.70 -16.23 28.11
N ALA A 476 -16.97 -15.10 28.19
CA ALA A 476 -16.66 -14.43 29.44
C ALA A 476 -17.94 -13.87 30.11
N SER A 477 -18.83 -13.27 29.32
CA SER A 477 -20.12 -12.76 29.82
C SER A 477 -21.05 -13.91 30.31
N ALA A 478 -21.07 -15.04 29.60
CA ALA A 478 -21.83 -16.22 30.03
C ALA A 478 -21.28 -16.84 31.32
N ALA A 479 -19.95 -16.87 31.49
CA ALA A 479 -19.31 -17.34 32.70
C ALA A 479 -19.65 -16.41 33.93
N GLN A 480 -19.62 -15.08 33.71
CA GLN A 480 -20.00 -14.13 34.77
C GLN A 480 -21.48 -14.21 35.14
N SER A 481 -22.37 -14.41 34.15
CA SER A 481 -23.79 -14.58 34.44
C SER A 481 -24.12 -15.92 35.13
N GLY A 482 -23.33 -16.98 34.83
CA GLY A 482 -23.45 -18.28 35.50
C GLY A 482 -22.99 -18.25 36.97
N ILE A 483 -22.00 -17.43 37.31
CA ILE A 483 -21.52 -17.24 38.69
C ILE A 483 -22.54 -16.39 39.46
N ALA A 484 -23.13 -15.36 38.86
CA ALA A 484 -24.16 -14.54 39.52
C ALA A 484 -25.50 -15.30 39.76
N GLY A 485 -25.77 -16.37 38.98
CA GLY A 485 -26.95 -17.23 39.18
C GLY A 485 -26.75 -18.36 40.21
N GLY A 486 -25.49 -18.66 40.58
CA GLY A 486 -25.13 -19.72 41.53
C GLY A 486 -25.24 -19.27 43.02
N ASP A 487 -25.10 -17.97 43.30
CA ASP A 487 -25.13 -17.44 44.68
C ASP A 487 -26.55 -17.17 45.21
N GLN A 488 -27.58 -17.28 44.38
CA GLN A 488 -28.99 -17.10 44.84
C GLN A 488 -29.73 -18.42 45.15
N ALA A 489 -29.08 -19.58 44.96
CA ALA A 489 -29.72 -20.88 45.18
C ALA A 489 -29.28 -21.62 46.43
N SER A 490 -28.47 -21.00 47.34
CA SER A 490 -27.97 -21.66 48.57
C SER A 490 -28.49 -21.10 49.88
N ASP A 491 -29.52 -20.21 49.86
CA ASP A 491 -30.07 -19.62 51.10
C ASP A 491 -31.48 -20.09 51.47
N ASN A 492 -31.87 -21.32 51.07
CA ASN A 492 -33.09 -21.94 51.59
C ASN A 492 -32.92 -23.46 51.70
N ALA A 493 -32.28 -23.92 52.77
CA ALA A 493 -32.46 -25.28 53.28
C ALA A 493 -32.29 -25.27 54.79
N ASP A 494 -33.42 -25.51 55.44
CA ASP A 494 -33.75 -25.65 56.86
C ASP A 494 -32.68 -26.39 57.68
N ALA A 495 -32.52 -25.92 58.91
CA ALA A 495 -32.00 -26.70 60.00
C ALA A 495 -33.02 -27.78 60.47
N PRO A 496 -32.56 -28.95 60.90
CA PRO A 496 -33.06 -29.51 62.14
C PRO A 496 -31.96 -29.88 63.14
N ASP A 497 -32.28 -29.54 64.39
CA ASP A 497 -31.73 -30.09 65.62
C ASP A 497 -31.51 -31.63 65.60
N SER A 498 -30.36 -32.05 66.10
CA SER A 498 -30.36 -33.11 67.16
C SER A 498 -28.93 -33.31 67.69
N LEU A 499 -28.78 -33.05 68.94
CA LEU A 499 -27.82 -33.57 69.90
C LEU A 499 -27.56 -35.09 69.71
N VAL A 500 -26.30 -35.52 69.80
CA VAL A 500 -25.86 -36.62 70.68
C VAL A 500 -24.35 -36.61 70.76
N SER A 501 -23.86 -36.58 72.01
CA SER A 501 -22.52 -36.86 72.51
C SER A 501 -22.03 -38.28 72.16
N PHE A 502 -20.71 -38.50 72.03
CA PHE A 502 -19.89 -39.44 72.78
C PHE A 502 -18.47 -39.51 72.26
N GLU A 503 -17.53 -39.26 73.19
CA GLU A 503 -16.26 -39.87 73.53
C GLU A 503 -15.57 -40.84 72.53
N SER A 504 -14.34 -40.55 72.18
CA SER A 504 -13.10 -41.11 72.71
C SER A 504 -11.89 -40.62 71.91
#